data_0cff193ed787fabc7e1cfdf754306971
#
_entry.id   0cff193ed787fabc7e1cfdf754306971
#
_cell.length_a   1.000
_cell.length_b   1.000
_cell.length_c   1.000
_cell.angle_alpha   90.00
_cell.angle_beta   90.00
_cell.angle_gamma   90.00
#
_symmetry.space_group_name_H-M   'P 1'
#
loop_
_entity.id
_entity.type
_entity.pdbx_description
1 polymer ?
#
loop_
_entity_poly.entity_id
_entity_poly.type
_entity_poly.pdbx_seq_one_letter_code
_entity_poly.pdbx_strand_id
1 'polypeptide(L)'
;IFSLEMMTWELMARSVSRESFLLDTSARRRLAKTARGVLDGRRWAGYSAQDLAHLELAQTRYASYAKHLYFREGDHETGLDYIRAEVARHIAETGQKPVVLIDYLQIIAPVDVHFTDKQNLDRIVCALKKLSRQHGLTILAISSFNRENYNLEVSMNAFKESGGIDYSADVLMGLQARGAGRPGFN
;
A
#
# COMPACT_ATOMS: atom_id res chain seq x y z
N ILE A 1 8.83 1.25 -1.01
CA ILE A 1 7.58 0.59 -0.58
C ILE A 1 7.98 -0.44 0.45
N PHE A 2 7.50 -0.30 1.67
CA PHE A 2 7.57 -1.32 2.71
C PHE A 2 6.26 -2.11 2.67
N SER A 3 6.35 -3.35 2.20
CA SER A 3 5.23 -4.29 2.12
C SER A 3 5.35 -5.27 3.27
N LEU A 4 4.56 -5.06 4.30
CA LEU A 4 4.64 -5.83 5.55
C LEU A 4 3.66 -7.01 5.57
N GLU A 5 2.72 -7.04 4.63
CA GLU A 5 1.69 -8.08 4.51
C GLU A 5 1.82 -8.90 3.23
N MET A 6 2.20 -8.22 2.13
CA MET A 6 2.20 -8.84 0.81
C MET A 6 3.62 -9.03 0.28
N MET A 7 3.83 -10.15 -0.40
CA MET A 7 5.09 -10.39 -1.11
C MET A 7 5.23 -9.48 -2.33
N THR A 8 6.46 -9.16 -2.71
CA THR A 8 6.76 -8.28 -3.86
C THR A 8 6.12 -8.78 -5.16
N TRP A 9 6.15 -10.09 -5.42
CA TRP A 9 5.55 -10.66 -6.63
C TRP A 9 4.02 -10.47 -6.69
N GLU A 10 3.33 -10.45 -5.55
CA GLU A 10 1.89 -10.16 -5.50
C GLU A 10 1.59 -8.70 -5.85
N LEU A 11 2.40 -7.77 -5.35
CA LEU A 11 2.31 -6.35 -5.70
C LEU A 11 2.62 -6.10 -7.18
N MET A 12 3.62 -6.82 -7.72
CA MET A 12 3.93 -6.78 -9.16
C MET A 12 2.74 -7.28 -9.99
N ALA A 13 2.14 -8.40 -9.60
CA ALA A 13 0.98 -8.94 -10.31
C ALA A 13 -0.24 -8.02 -10.24
N ARG A 14 -0.48 -7.37 -9.10
CA ARG A 14 -1.52 -6.34 -8.97
C ARG A 14 -1.24 -5.13 -9.86
N SER A 15 0.03 -4.74 -9.99
CA SER A 15 0.44 -3.65 -10.86
C SER A 15 0.21 -3.98 -12.34
N VAL A 16 0.62 -5.18 -12.79
CA VAL A 16 0.35 -5.65 -14.16
C VAL A 16 -1.15 -5.78 -14.42
N SER A 17 -1.91 -6.31 -13.45
CA SER A 17 -3.37 -6.39 -13.50
C SER A 17 -4.01 -5.00 -13.71
N ARG A 18 -3.55 -4.01 -12.94
CA ARG A 18 -3.99 -2.62 -13.08
C ARG A 18 -3.66 -2.05 -14.47
N GLU A 19 -2.44 -2.28 -14.98
CA GLU A 19 -2.07 -1.83 -16.31
C GLU A 19 -2.92 -2.50 -17.40
N SER A 20 -3.20 -3.81 -17.26
CA SER A 20 -4.09 -4.51 -18.20
C SER A 20 -5.50 -3.93 -18.20
N PHE A 21 -6.01 -3.51 -17.05
CA PHE A 21 -7.30 -2.84 -16.94
C PHE A 21 -7.30 -1.44 -17.57
N LEU A 22 -6.24 -0.66 -17.35
CA LEU A 22 -6.13 0.70 -17.89
C LEU A 22 -5.94 0.73 -19.40
N LEU A 23 -5.24 -0.26 -19.96
CA LEU A 23 -5.01 -0.39 -21.40
C LEU A 23 -6.25 -0.87 -22.15
N ASP A 24 -7.14 -1.63 -21.50
CA ASP A 24 -8.39 -2.06 -22.11
C ASP A 24 -9.44 -0.96 -22.03
N THR A 25 -9.60 -0.20 -23.09
CA THR A 25 -10.58 0.88 -23.19
C THR A 25 -11.97 0.42 -23.63
N SER A 26 -12.16 -0.90 -23.88
CA SER A 26 -13.47 -1.43 -24.24
C SER A 26 -14.48 -1.31 -23.11
N ALA A 27 -15.75 -1.13 -23.43
CA ALA A 27 -16.82 -0.94 -22.44
C ALA A 27 -16.92 -2.10 -21.43
N ARG A 28 -16.55 -3.32 -21.83
CA ARG A 28 -16.63 -4.52 -20.99
C ARG A 28 -15.28 -4.97 -20.42
N ARG A 29 -14.21 -4.28 -20.72
CA ARG A 29 -12.85 -4.59 -20.24
C ARG A 29 -12.50 -6.09 -20.35
N ARG A 30 -12.78 -6.70 -21.50
CA ARG A 30 -12.66 -8.17 -21.69
C ARG A 30 -11.21 -8.65 -21.67
N LEU A 31 -10.26 -7.82 -22.06
CA LEU A 31 -8.84 -8.16 -22.08
C LEU A 31 -8.18 -7.93 -20.72
N ALA A 32 -8.80 -7.15 -19.84
CA ALA A 32 -8.28 -6.92 -18.49
C ALA A 32 -8.18 -8.23 -17.71
N LYS A 33 -7.06 -8.43 -17.02
CA LYS A 33 -6.81 -9.63 -16.22
C LYS A 33 -6.67 -9.25 -14.75
N THR A 34 -7.27 -10.06 -13.88
CA THR A 34 -7.07 -9.93 -12.43
C THR A 34 -5.64 -10.32 -12.04
N ALA A 35 -5.18 -9.91 -10.86
CA ALA A 35 -3.86 -10.32 -10.34
C ALA A 35 -3.70 -11.86 -10.36
N ARG A 36 -4.74 -12.62 -9.97
CA ARG A 36 -4.74 -14.08 -10.10
C ARG A 36 -4.64 -14.55 -11.55
N GLY A 37 -5.26 -13.84 -12.49
CA GLY A 37 -5.13 -14.14 -13.93
C GLY A 37 -3.73 -13.88 -14.46
N VAL A 38 -2.97 -12.97 -13.86
CA VAL A 38 -1.57 -12.71 -14.19
C VAL A 38 -0.65 -13.80 -13.65
N LEU A 39 -0.91 -14.31 -12.43
CA LEU A 39 -0.03 -15.23 -11.72
C LEU A 39 -0.27 -16.72 -12.05
N ASP A 40 -1.51 -17.08 -12.34
CA ASP A 40 -1.89 -18.49 -12.51
C ASP A 40 -1.60 -18.95 -13.94
N GLY A 41 -0.46 -19.60 -14.14
CA GLY A 41 -0.04 -20.15 -15.42
C GLY A 41 -1.04 -21.16 -16.03
N ARG A 42 -1.88 -21.84 -15.22
CA ARG A 42 -2.93 -22.73 -15.72
C ARG A 42 -4.00 -21.96 -16.49
N ARG A 43 -4.27 -20.69 -16.08
CA ARG A 43 -5.22 -19.84 -16.78
C ARG A 43 -4.70 -19.37 -18.13
N TRP A 44 -3.38 -19.24 -18.26
CA TRP A 44 -2.74 -18.80 -19.49
C TRP A 44 -2.98 -19.77 -20.66
N ALA A 45 -3.11 -21.07 -20.37
CA ALA A 45 -3.46 -22.06 -21.38
C ALA A 45 -4.82 -21.83 -22.05
N GLY A 46 -5.73 -21.10 -21.37
CA GLY A 46 -7.05 -20.73 -21.90
C GLY A 46 -7.09 -19.32 -22.50
N TYR A 47 -5.97 -18.58 -22.53
CA TYR A 47 -5.93 -17.23 -23.09
C TYR A 47 -5.76 -17.28 -24.60
N SER A 48 -6.50 -16.43 -25.31
CA SER A 48 -6.31 -16.19 -26.73
C SER A 48 -5.00 -15.47 -27.00
N ALA A 49 -4.54 -15.49 -28.26
CA ALA A 49 -3.39 -14.70 -28.68
C ALA A 49 -3.56 -13.19 -28.37
N GLN A 50 -4.80 -12.70 -28.45
CA GLN A 50 -5.12 -11.30 -28.12
C GLN A 50 -4.99 -11.04 -26.61
N ASP A 51 -5.41 -11.98 -25.75
CA ASP A 51 -5.23 -11.86 -24.30
C ASP A 51 -3.76 -11.82 -23.92
N LEU A 52 -2.94 -12.69 -24.51
CA LEU A 52 -1.50 -12.75 -24.25
C LEU A 52 -0.78 -11.49 -24.72
N ALA A 53 -1.08 -11.01 -25.93
CA ALA A 53 -0.51 -9.76 -26.43
C ALA A 53 -0.90 -8.56 -25.56
N HIS A 54 -2.13 -8.54 -25.05
CA HIS A 54 -2.58 -7.49 -24.13
C HIS A 54 -1.85 -7.55 -22.78
N LEU A 55 -1.59 -8.75 -22.23
CA LEU A 55 -0.79 -8.92 -21.03
C LEU A 55 0.67 -8.50 -21.23
N GLU A 56 1.27 -8.83 -22.36
CA GLU A 56 2.64 -8.41 -22.70
C GLU A 56 2.75 -6.88 -22.76
N LEU A 57 1.76 -6.22 -23.35
CA LEU A 57 1.69 -4.76 -23.36
C LEU A 57 1.57 -4.19 -21.94
N ALA A 58 0.75 -4.80 -21.08
CA ALA A 58 0.62 -4.42 -19.67
C ALA A 58 1.93 -4.60 -18.88
N GLN A 59 2.65 -5.70 -19.12
CA GLN A 59 3.97 -5.95 -18.52
C GLN A 59 5.00 -4.91 -19.00
N THR A 60 5.02 -4.61 -20.28
CA THR A 60 5.91 -3.58 -20.86
C THR A 60 5.65 -2.22 -20.21
N ARG A 61 4.38 -1.86 -20.05
CA ARG A 61 4.01 -0.61 -19.39
C ARG A 61 4.41 -0.58 -17.91
N TYR A 62 4.20 -1.67 -17.19
CA TYR A 62 4.71 -1.82 -15.82
C TYR A 62 6.24 -1.67 -15.77
N ALA A 63 6.97 -2.38 -16.64
CA ALA A 63 8.43 -2.35 -16.68
C ALA A 63 8.99 -0.93 -16.91
N SER A 64 8.27 -0.07 -17.62
CA SER A 64 8.71 1.30 -17.90
C SER A 64 8.91 2.15 -16.64
N TYR A 65 8.15 1.89 -15.57
CA TYR A 65 8.27 2.60 -14.29
C TYR A 65 8.75 1.72 -13.12
N ALA A 66 8.78 0.41 -13.28
CA ALA A 66 9.20 -0.54 -12.23
C ALA A 66 10.60 -0.25 -11.69
N LYS A 67 11.51 0.29 -12.52
CA LYS A 67 12.86 0.72 -12.13
C LYS A 67 12.89 1.82 -11.06
N HIS A 68 11.78 2.51 -10.84
CA HIS A 68 11.61 3.53 -9.81
C HIS A 68 10.89 3.01 -8.56
N LEU A 69 10.54 1.72 -8.53
CA LEU A 69 9.87 1.08 -7.41
C LEU A 69 10.88 0.20 -6.64
N TYR A 70 11.13 0.56 -5.40
CA TYR A 70 12.02 -0.17 -4.50
C TYR A 70 11.17 -0.85 -3.44
N PHE A 71 11.04 -2.17 -3.53
CA PHE A 71 10.28 -2.96 -2.57
C PHE A 71 11.18 -3.44 -1.43
N ARG A 72 10.65 -3.42 -0.22
CA ARG A 72 11.20 -4.02 0.98
C ARG A 72 10.11 -4.84 1.61
N GLU A 73 10.27 -6.14 1.58
CA GLU A 73 9.39 -7.05 2.28
C GLU A 73 9.73 -7.04 3.76
N GLY A 74 8.72 -7.19 4.57
CA GLY A 74 8.85 -7.30 6.00
C GLY A 74 7.69 -8.11 6.59
N ASP A 75 7.68 -8.21 7.89
CA ASP A 75 6.68 -8.93 8.66
C ASP A 75 6.42 -8.21 9.99
N HIS A 76 5.74 -8.89 10.91
CA HIS A 76 5.44 -8.38 12.25
C HIS A 76 6.67 -8.20 13.17
N GLU A 77 7.87 -8.65 12.75
CA GLU A 77 9.14 -8.37 13.43
C GLU A 77 9.84 -7.13 12.86
N THR A 78 9.34 -6.61 11.74
CA THR A 78 9.90 -5.45 11.06
C THR A 78 9.53 -4.17 11.80
N GLY A 79 10.51 -3.58 12.47
CA GLY A 79 10.33 -2.38 13.30
C GLY A 79 10.75 -1.07 12.61
N LEU A 80 10.56 0.04 13.34
CA LEU A 80 10.91 1.39 12.88
C LEU A 80 12.39 1.56 12.52
N ASP A 81 13.29 0.88 13.23
CA ASP A 81 14.72 1.04 12.99
C ASP A 81 15.14 0.46 11.64
N TYR A 82 14.51 -0.65 11.21
CA TYR A 82 14.69 -1.18 9.87
C TYR A 82 14.20 -0.17 8.81
N ILE A 83 13.00 0.40 9.00
CA ILE A 83 12.44 1.39 8.06
C ILE A 83 13.38 2.60 7.94
N ARG A 84 13.89 3.11 9.07
CA ARG A 84 14.83 4.23 9.10
C ARG A 84 16.15 3.91 8.39
N ALA A 85 16.72 2.73 8.68
CA ALA A 85 17.97 2.29 8.08
C ALA A 85 17.83 2.16 6.55
N GLU A 86 16.75 1.56 6.06
CA GLU A 86 16.51 1.38 4.62
C GLU A 86 16.29 2.72 3.90
N VAL A 87 15.58 3.66 4.51
CA VAL A 87 15.41 5.01 3.96
C VAL A 87 16.75 5.74 3.90
N ALA A 88 17.54 5.70 4.98
CA ALA A 88 18.84 6.34 5.02
C ALA A 88 19.80 5.71 4.00
N ARG A 89 19.81 4.38 3.89
CA ARG A 89 20.61 3.65 2.90
C ARG A 89 20.22 4.05 1.48
N HIS A 90 18.93 4.09 1.15
CA HIS A 90 18.48 4.51 -0.18
C HIS A 90 18.96 5.93 -0.53
N ILE A 91 18.84 6.87 0.41
CA ILE A 91 19.31 8.25 0.19
C ILE A 91 20.83 8.28 -0.02
N ALA A 92 21.58 7.51 0.76
CA ALA A 92 23.05 7.45 0.64
C ALA A 92 23.50 6.85 -0.69
N GLU A 93 22.84 5.79 -1.16
CA GLU A 93 23.18 5.07 -2.39
C GLU A 93 22.76 5.84 -3.66
N THR A 94 21.62 6.52 -3.63
CA THR A 94 21.02 7.13 -4.84
C THR A 94 21.16 8.65 -4.89
N GLY A 95 21.42 9.30 -3.76
CA GLY A 95 21.35 10.75 -3.61
C GLY A 95 19.92 11.30 -3.71
N GLN A 96 18.90 10.45 -3.82
CA GLN A 96 17.50 10.84 -4.03
C GLN A 96 16.66 10.59 -2.80
N LYS A 97 15.72 11.50 -2.53
CA LYS A 97 14.72 11.36 -1.47
C LYS A 97 13.53 10.53 -1.98
N PRO A 98 13.26 9.35 -1.43
CA PRO A 98 12.14 8.55 -1.87
C PRO A 98 10.80 9.09 -1.36
N VAL A 99 9.72 8.82 -2.08
CA VAL A 99 8.39 8.74 -1.48
C VAL A 99 8.29 7.38 -0.81
N VAL A 100 8.09 7.38 0.50
CA VAL A 100 8.00 6.16 1.31
C VAL A 100 6.53 5.74 1.41
N LEU A 101 6.22 4.50 1.01
CA LEU A 101 4.90 3.90 1.21
C LEU A 101 5.03 2.76 2.21
N ILE A 102 4.13 2.70 3.19
CA ILE A 102 4.09 1.67 4.23
C ILE A 102 2.72 0.99 4.19
N ASP A 103 2.70 -0.31 3.94
CA ASP A 103 1.49 -1.14 3.88
C ASP A 103 1.62 -2.29 4.89
N TYR A 104 1.03 -2.16 6.08
CA TYR A 104 0.31 -1.08 6.71
C TYR A 104 0.81 -0.87 8.16
N LEU A 105 0.42 0.23 8.79
CA LEU A 105 1.00 0.70 10.07
C LEU A 105 0.88 -0.32 11.21
N GLN A 106 -0.24 -1.04 11.31
CA GLN A 106 -0.53 -1.93 12.43
C GLN A 106 0.30 -3.22 12.43
N ILE A 107 1.03 -3.53 11.33
CA ILE A 107 1.95 -4.68 11.26
C ILE A 107 3.35 -4.31 11.75
N ILE A 108 3.72 -3.02 11.78
CA ILE A 108 5.03 -2.59 12.26
C ILE A 108 5.24 -3.11 13.68
N ALA A 109 6.37 -3.78 13.91
CA ALA A 109 6.73 -4.32 15.21
C ALA A 109 6.59 -3.27 16.32
N PRO A 110 6.04 -3.64 17.50
CA PRO A 110 5.83 -2.71 18.60
C PRO A 110 7.14 -2.07 19.05
N VAL A 111 7.08 -0.79 19.38
CA VAL A 111 8.23 -0.05 19.93
C VAL A 111 8.59 -0.57 21.32
N ASP A 112 7.57 -0.95 22.09
CA ASP A 112 7.72 -1.56 23.42
C ASP A 112 6.59 -2.56 23.65
N VAL A 113 6.94 -3.77 24.05
CA VAL A 113 6.00 -4.86 24.32
C VAL A 113 5.11 -4.61 25.54
N HIS A 114 5.48 -3.68 26.41
CA HIS A 114 4.69 -3.29 27.58
C HIS A 114 3.64 -2.21 27.26
N PHE A 115 3.69 -1.62 26.07
CA PHE A 115 2.71 -0.64 25.65
C PHE A 115 1.48 -1.31 25.03
N THR A 116 0.34 -0.64 25.14
CA THR A 116 -0.85 -1.03 24.40
C THR A 116 -0.63 -0.80 22.89
N ASP A 117 -1.42 -1.47 22.04
CA ASP A 117 -1.38 -1.29 20.58
C ASP A 117 -1.54 0.18 20.19
N LYS A 118 -2.43 0.89 20.88
CA LYS A 118 -2.63 2.34 20.67
C LYS A 118 -1.36 3.13 20.99
N GLN A 119 -0.73 2.88 22.13
CA GLN A 119 0.50 3.58 22.52
C GLN A 119 1.66 3.29 21.55
N ASN A 120 1.78 2.04 21.09
CA ASN A 120 2.76 1.67 20.10
C ASN A 120 2.50 2.38 18.77
N LEU A 121 1.25 2.40 18.29
CA LEU A 121 0.88 3.09 17.07
C LEU A 121 1.16 4.60 17.15
N ASP A 122 0.84 5.25 18.27
CA ASP A 122 1.17 6.67 18.51
C ASP A 122 2.68 6.93 18.37
N ARG A 123 3.51 6.05 18.98
CA ARG A 123 4.97 6.15 18.90
C ARG A 123 5.47 5.94 17.47
N ILE A 124 4.91 4.98 16.74
CA ILE A 124 5.25 4.70 15.34
C ILE A 124 4.94 5.94 14.49
N VAL A 125 3.75 6.50 14.59
CA VAL A 125 3.32 7.65 13.80
C VAL A 125 4.19 8.88 14.10
N CYS A 126 4.47 9.18 15.37
CA CYS A 126 5.38 10.26 15.76
C CYS A 126 6.79 10.05 15.20
N ALA A 127 7.29 8.81 15.21
CA ALA A 127 8.61 8.50 14.69
C ALA A 127 8.69 8.64 13.15
N LEU A 128 7.64 8.25 12.42
CA LEU A 128 7.52 8.44 10.97
C LEU A 128 7.43 9.93 10.62
N LYS A 129 6.68 10.72 11.39
CA LYS A 129 6.64 12.18 11.22
C LYS A 129 8.02 12.83 11.42
N LYS A 130 8.76 12.37 12.45
CA LYS A 130 10.14 12.81 12.67
C LYS A 130 11.04 12.45 11.49
N LEU A 131 10.96 11.21 10.98
CA LEU A 131 11.73 10.75 9.81
C LEU A 131 11.43 11.60 8.58
N SER A 132 10.14 11.85 8.29
CA SER A 132 9.71 12.72 7.20
C SER A 132 10.36 14.11 7.29
N ARG A 133 10.30 14.74 8.47
CA ARG A 133 10.88 16.07 8.68
C ARG A 133 12.41 16.09 8.59
N GLN A 134 13.09 15.10 9.17
CA GLN A 134 14.55 15.00 9.17
C GLN A 134 15.14 14.93 7.75
N HIS A 135 14.50 14.20 6.87
CA HIS A 135 14.98 14.01 5.49
C HIS A 135 14.22 14.84 4.47
N GLY A 136 13.15 15.53 4.86
CA GLY A 136 12.29 16.32 3.95
C GLY A 136 11.67 15.42 2.88
N LEU A 137 11.06 14.30 3.28
CA LEU A 137 10.44 13.32 2.38
C LEU A 137 8.96 13.12 2.68
N THR A 138 8.24 12.60 1.72
CA THR A 138 6.83 12.25 1.85
C THR A 138 6.69 10.81 2.30
N ILE A 139 5.87 10.57 3.32
CA ILE A 139 5.50 9.24 3.79
C ILE A 139 4.00 9.04 3.57
N LEU A 140 3.63 8.00 2.82
CA LEU A 140 2.27 7.51 2.65
C LEU A 140 2.11 6.26 3.52
N ALA A 141 1.33 6.35 4.58
CA ALA A 141 1.10 5.24 5.48
C ALA A 141 -0.34 4.76 5.36
N ILE A 142 -0.52 3.48 5.08
CA ILE A 142 -1.83 2.84 5.08
C ILE A 142 -2.17 2.48 6.51
N SER A 143 -3.41 2.73 6.91
CA SER A 143 -3.96 2.34 8.20
C SER A 143 -5.38 1.80 8.01
N SER A 144 -5.69 0.69 8.65
CA SER A 144 -7.06 0.18 8.68
C SER A 144 -7.90 0.97 9.66
N PHE A 145 -9.18 1.16 9.33
CA PHE A 145 -10.16 1.66 10.28
C PHE A 145 -10.46 0.63 11.37
N ASN A 146 -10.92 1.10 12.53
CA ASN A 146 -11.54 0.24 13.49
C ASN A 146 -12.80 -0.43 12.87
N ARG A 147 -13.03 -1.71 13.20
CA ARG A 147 -14.14 -2.51 12.67
C ARG A 147 -15.50 -1.86 12.85
N GLU A 148 -15.71 -1.15 13.97
CA GLU A 148 -16.95 -0.43 14.26
C GLU A 148 -17.26 0.68 13.23
N ASN A 149 -16.23 1.21 12.58
CA ASN A 149 -16.35 2.29 11.61
C ASN A 149 -16.46 1.80 10.14
N TYR A 150 -16.40 0.49 9.87
CA TYR A 150 -16.42 -0.01 8.49
C TYR A 150 -17.72 0.32 7.75
N ASN A 151 -18.85 0.32 8.45
CA ASN A 151 -20.17 0.59 7.88
C ASN A 151 -20.66 2.02 8.11
N LEU A 152 -19.86 2.85 8.77
CA LEU A 152 -20.19 4.25 9.02
C LEU A 152 -19.58 5.16 7.96
N GLU A 153 -20.13 6.34 7.76
CA GLU A 153 -19.52 7.35 6.92
C GLU A 153 -18.16 7.77 7.50
N VAL A 154 -17.12 7.82 6.65
CA VAL A 154 -15.77 8.19 7.09
C VAL A 154 -15.79 9.60 7.66
N SER A 155 -15.36 9.70 8.91
CA SER A 155 -15.20 10.96 9.62
C SER A 155 -13.80 11.02 10.27
N MET A 156 -13.41 12.18 10.75
CA MET A 156 -12.17 12.34 11.53
C MET A 156 -12.14 11.41 12.76
N ASN A 157 -13.31 11.05 13.31
CA ASN A 157 -13.40 10.16 14.46
C ASN A 157 -12.97 8.72 14.12
N ALA A 158 -13.15 8.28 12.87
CA ALA A 158 -12.70 6.95 12.43
C ALA A 158 -11.17 6.80 12.51
N PHE A 159 -10.42 7.90 12.48
CA PHE A 159 -8.97 7.93 12.65
C PHE A 159 -8.52 8.15 14.10
N LYS A 160 -9.37 8.73 14.96
CA LYS A 160 -9.03 9.02 16.38
C LYS A 160 -8.76 7.78 17.21
N GLU A 161 -9.43 6.67 16.92
CA GLU A 161 -9.21 5.41 17.61
C GLU A 161 -7.91 4.71 17.16
N SER A 162 -7.34 5.14 16.04
CA SER A 162 -6.08 4.64 15.49
C SER A 162 -4.84 5.35 16.07
N GLY A 163 -4.95 5.97 17.27
CA GLY A 163 -3.84 6.62 17.96
C GLY A 163 -3.28 7.83 17.21
N GLY A 164 -3.33 9.01 17.69
CA GLY A 164 -2.63 10.21 17.23
C GLY A 164 -2.43 10.46 15.71
N ILE A 165 -2.95 9.60 14.83
CA ILE A 165 -2.81 9.72 13.37
C ILE A 165 -3.40 11.05 12.91
N ASP A 166 -4.56 11.42 13.41
CA ASP A 166 -5.26 12.66 13.10
C ASP A 166 -4.47 13.93 13.48
N TYR A 167 -3.61 13.84 14.50
CA TYR A 167 -2.75 14.96 14.91
C TYR A 167 -1.39 15.00 14.20
N SER A 168 -0.95 13.87 13.67
CA SER A 168 0.40 13.75 13.10
C SER A 168 0.42 13.82 11.57
N ALA A 169 -0.67 13.45 10.91
CA ALA A 169 -0.78 13.49 9.46
C ALA A 169 -0.99 14.93 8.96
N ASP A 170 -0.33 15.28 7.85
CA ASP A 170 -0.59 16.54 7.15
C ASP A 170 -1.85 16.43 6.27
N VAL A 171 -2.14 15.19 5.78
CA VAL A 171 -3.30 14.88 4.95
C VAL A 171 -3.85 13.52 5.37
N LEU A 172 -5.16 13.43 5.54
CA LEU A 172 -5.90 12.19 5.78
C LEU A 172 -6.78 11.88 4.57
N MET A 173 -6.67 10.65 4.05
CA MET A 173 -7.47 10.16 2.95
C MET A 173 -8.21 8.90 3.37
N GLY A 174 -9.54 8.98 3.45
CA GLY A 174 -10.39 7.82 3.74
C GLY A 174 -10.88 7.16 2.46
N LEU A 175 -10.62 5.86 2.29
CA LEU A 175 -11.19 5.04 1.24
C LEU A 175 -12.41 4.30 1.77
N GLN A 176 -13.54 4.48 1.12
CA GLN A 176 -14.82 3.96 1.55
C GLN A 176 -15.62 3.43 0.38
N ALA A 177 -16.37 2.34 0.58
CA ALA A 177 -17.30 1.85 -0.41
C ALA A 177 -18.44 2.88 -0.64
N ARG A 178 -18.83 3.06 -1.90
CA ARG A 178 -19.91 4.00 -2.24
C ARG A 178 -21.22 3.53 -1.63
N GLY A 179 -21.77 4.33 -0.74
CA GLY A 179 -23.03 4.03 -0.03
C GLY A 179 -22.83 3.63 1.43
N ALA A 180 -21.60 3.43 1.91
CA ALA A 180 -21.36 3.21 3.34
C ALA A 180 -21.95 4.36 4.17
N GLY A 181 -22.51 4.03 5.34
CA GLY A 181 -23.23 4.97 6.19
C GLY A 181 -24.70 5.22 5.79
N ARG A 182 -25.18 4.67 4.66
CA ARG A 182 -26.59 4.77 4.27
C ARG A 182 -27.40 3.61 4.83
N PRO A 183 -28.68 3.83 5.22
CA PRO A 183 -29.56 2.75 5.64
C PRO A 183 -29.64 1.63 4.57
N GLY A 184 -29.50 0.37 5.01
CA GLY A 184 -29.54 -0.79 4.10
C GLY A 184 -28.24 -1.10 3.36
N PHE A 185 -27.12 -0.42 3.68
CA PHE A 185 -25.80 -0.81 3.18
C PHE A 185 -25.21 -1.90 4.09
N ASN A 186 -25.01 -3.10 3.54
CA ASN A 186 -24.37 -4.26 4.19
C ASN A 186 -23.15 -4.69 3.39
#